data_d9c359daa55e9e3a0a57764e98b6e767
#
_entry.id   d9c359daa55e9e3a0a57764e98b6e767
#
_cell.length_a   1.000
_cell.length_b   1.000
_cell.length_c   1.000
_cell.angle_alpha   90.00
_cell.angle_beta   90.00
_cell.angle_gamma   90.00
#
_symmetry.space_group_name_H-M   'P 1'
#
loop_
_entity.id
_entity.type
_entity.pdbx_description
1 polymer ?
#
loop_
_entity_poly.entity_id
_entity_poly.type
_entity_poly.pdbx_seq_one_letter_code
_entity_poly.pdbx_strand_id
1 'polypeptide(L)'
;AWAQFQDAQSVYTASLAMLLVLYGVAAALNLFIQGSGKVYAPMPWNFMSICQGFWQDFKSLWTDPLGSISLSVTTLFWGVGATLQLLVLSWAQEKLLLNLSQAAYLQAATAVGVIAGAALAARWVALHQATWVLGLGLAMGALLPIMLWVTQWQTAVLLTTLLGLVGGFFVVPMNALLQHRGVVLLSAGRSIAIQNVNENASILAMMAAYSGLLYFHAKVEDLILVLALLMITVMARVLWRHLLLRTPSA
;
A
#
# COMPACT_ATOMS: atom_id res chain seq x y z
N ALA A 1 31.75 -13.55 20.90
CA ALA A 1 30.50 -12.94 21.36
C ALA A 1 30.60 -11.41 21.45
N TRP A 2 31.62 -10.82 22.16
CA TRP A 2 31.76 -9.36 22.28
C TRP A 2 32.04 -8.64 20.96
N ALA A 3 32.90 -9.17 20.09
CA ALA A 3 33.20 -8.62 18.79
C ALA A 3 31.94 -8.59 17.89
N GLN A 4 31.19 -9.68 17.89
CA GLN A 4 29.90 -9.74 17.14
C GLN A 4 28.86 -8.76 17.68
N PHE A 5 28.86 -8.47 18.98
CA PHE A 5 27.94 -7.48 19.56
C PHE A 5 28.34 -6.05 19.18
N GLN A 6 29.63 -5.74 19.14
CA GLN A 6 30.15 -4.44 18.70
C GLN A 6 29.91 -4.23 17.20
N ASP A 7 30.10 -5.26 16.36
CA ASP A 7 29.79 -5.18 14.93
C ASP A 7 28.30 -4.95 14.68
N ALA A 8 27.42 -5.66 15.39
CA ALA A 8 25.98 -5.43 15.28
C ALA A 8 25.58 -4.00 15.70
N GLN A 9 26.15 -3.50 16.79
CA GLN A 9 25.86 -2.15 17.29
C GLN A 9 26.36 -1.07 16.32
N SER A 10 27.50 -1.27 15.66
CA SER A 10 28.01 -0.35 14.63
C SER A 10 27.09 -0.31 13.40
N VAL A 11 26.55 -1.45 12.96
CA VAL A 11 25.62 -1.55 11.83
C VAL A 11 24.30 -0.83 12.16
N TYR A 12 23.74 -1.03 13.36
CA TYR A 12 22.53 -0.31 13.78
C TYR A 12 22.76 1.20 13.85
N THR A 13 23.89 1.63 14.41
CA THR A 13 24.22 3.06 14.49
C THR A 13 24.38 3.70 13.10
N ALA A 14 25.06 3.00 12.19
CA ALA A 14 25.21 3.45 10.80
C ALA A 14 23.86 3.52 10.08
N SER A 15 22.98 2.54 10.27
CA SER A 15 21.64 2.52 9.69
C SER A 15 20.78 3.67 10.20
N LEU A 16 20.81 3.95 11.51
CA LEU A 16 20.11 5.08 12.12
C LEU A 16 20.66 6.43 11.63
N ALA A 17 21.98 6.56 11.53
CA ALA A 17 22.62 7.77 10.99
C ALA A 17 22.20 8.02 9.53
N MET A 18 22.17 6.97 8.70
CA MET A 18 21.70 7.07 7.31
C MET A 18 20.24 7.51 7.24
N LEU A 19 19.36 6.95 8.08
CA LEU A 19 17.95 7.37 8.14
C LEU A 19 17.83 8.83 8.57
N LEU A 20 18.59 9.29 9.58
CA LEU A 20 18.58 10.68 9.99
C LEU A 20 19.02 11.62 8.88
N VAL A 21 20.05 11.25 8.12
CA VAL A 21 20.51 12.03 6.96
C VAL A 21 19.41 12.10 5.88
N LEU A 22 18.79 10.98 5.56
CA LEU A 22 17.69 10.93 4.57
C LEU A 22 16.50 11.80 4.99
N TYR A 23 16.08 11.71 6.25
CA TYR A 23 15.01 12.56 6.77
C TYR A 23 15.43 14.03 6.84
N GLY A 24 16.68 14.32 7.18
CA GLY A 24 17.22 15.69 7.15
C GLY A 24 17.21 16.28 5.74
N VAL A 25 17.62 15.52 4.74
CA VAL A 25 17.54 15.92 3.32
C VAL A 25 16.09 16.13 2.90
N ALA A 26 15.19 15.20 3.24
CA ALA A 26 13.77 15.34 2.94
C ALA A 26 13.17 16.60 3.59
N ALA A 27 13.50 16.89 4.85
CA ALA A 27 13.07 18.09 5.54
C ALA A 27 13.61 19.36 4.87
N ALA A 28 14.89 19.36 4.49
CA ALA A 28 15.50 20.47 3.76
C ALA A 28 14.82 20.71 2.41
N LEU A 29 14.52 19.63 1.65
CA LEU A 29 13.81 19.75 0.37
C LEU A 29 12.40 20.32 0.54
N ASN A 30 11.71 20.02 1.65
CA ASN A 30 10.40 20.59 1.95
C ASN A 30 10.43 22.11 2.11
N LEU A 31 11.57 22.72 2.52
CA LEU A 31 11.70 24.18 2.60
C LEU A 31 11.65 24.86 1.23
N PHE A 32 11.94 24.14 0.15
CA PHE A 32 11.87 24.67 -1.21
C PHE A 32 10.48 24.53 -1.86
N ILE A 33 9.51 23.92 -1.17
CA ILE A 33 8.13 23.81 -1.68
C ILE A 33 7.50 25.20 -1.64
N GLN A 34 7.21 25.74 -2.82
CA GLN A 34 6.54 27.02 -2.95
C GLN A 34 5.09 26.92 -2.48
N GLY A 35 4.63 27.94 -1.74
CA GLY A 35 3.24 28.05 -1.33
C GLY A 35 2.30 28.07 -2.55
N SER A 36 1.22 27.31 -2.51
CA SER A 36 0.22 27.25 -3.60
C SER A 36 -0.56 28.54 -3.81
N GLY A 37 -0.40 29.54 -2.93
CA GLY A 37 -1.17 30.79 -2.93
C GLY A 37 -2.66 30.63 -2.63
N LYS A 38 -3.14 29.40 -2.39
CA LYS A 38 -4.55 29.15 -2.02
C LYS A 38 -4.76 29.51 -0.56
N VAL A 39 -5.65 30.48 -0.32
CA VAL A 39 -6.11 30.83 1.02
C VAL A 39 -7.39 30.04 1.31
N TYR A 40 -7.36 29.24 2.35
CA TYR A 40 -8.56 28.52 2.83
C TYR A 40 -9.24 29.35 3.92
N ALA A 41 -10.57 29.29 3.99
CA ALA A 41 -11.32 29.92 5.06
C ALA A 41 -10.85 29.42 6.43
N PRO A 42 -10.67 30.29 7.44
CA PRO A 42 -10.24 29.89 8.76
C PRO A 42 -11.29 28.92 9.35
N MET A 43 -10.84 27.77 9.83
CA MET A 43 -11.69 26.79 10.47
C MET A 43 -11.79 27.11 11.99
N PRO A 44 -12.99 27.13 12.56
CA PRO A 44 -13.13 27.40 14.00
C PRO A 44 -12.44 26.27 14.82
N TRP A 45 -11.67 26.67 15.83
CA TRP A 45 -10.97 25.76 16.75
C TRP A 45 -11.95 25.09 17.74
N ASN A 46 -12.89 24.33 17.21
CA ASN A 46 -13.82 23.54 18.00
C ASN A 46 -13.66 22.09 17.58
N PHE A 47 -13.25 21.22 18.52
CA PHE A 47 -13.03 19.80 18.28
C PHE A 47 -14.27 19.12 17.66
N MET A 48 -15.46 19.43 18.11
CA MET A 48 -16.69 18.85 17.59
C MET A 48 -16.92 19.25 16.11
N SER A 49 -16.67 20.51 15.77
CA SER A 49 -16.81 20.99 14.37
C SER A 49 -15.77 20.36 13.44
N ILE A 50 -14.55 20.12 13.94
CA ILE A 50 -13.50 19.43 13.20
C ILE A 50 -13.90 17.97 12.93
N CYS A 51 -14.40 17.25 13.95
CA CYS A 51 -14.88 15.87 13.79
C CYS A 51 -16.08 15.78 12.84
N GLN A 52 -17.04 16.68 12.96
CA GLN A 52 -18.20 16.74 12.05
C GLN A 52 -17.78 17.05 10.62
N GLY A 53 -16.86 18.02 10.42
CA GLY A 53 -16.31 18.35 9.12
C GLY A 53 -15.57 17.16 8.50
N PHE A 54 -14.71 16.49 9.26
CA PHE A 54 -14.02 15.28 8.82
C PHE A 54 -15.01 14.18 8.38
N TRP A 55 -16.07 13.95 9.18
CA TRP A 55 -17.08 12.94 8.86
C TRP A 55 -17.89 13.25 7.60
N GLN A 56 -18.19 14.53 7.37
CA GLN A 56 -18.85 14.98 6.14
C GLN A 56 -17.94 14.76 4.92
N ASP A 57 -16.67 15.12 5.03
CA ASP A 57 -15.67 14.91 3.99
C ASP A 57 -15.45 13.43 3.69
N PHE A 58 -15.36 12.61 4.75
CA PHE A 58 -15.28 11.16 4.64
C PHE A 58 -16.45 10.59 3.84
N LYS A 59 -17.68 10.98 4.19
CA LYS A 59 -18.87 10.57 3.44
C LYS A 59 -18.83 11.05 1.99
N SER A 60 -18.46 12.30 1.76
CA SER A 60 -18.38 12.88 0.41
C SER A 60 -17.46 12.06 -0.48
N LEU A 61 -16.27 11.69 0.00
CA LEU A 61 -15.30 10.92 -0.77
C LEU A 61 -15.74 9.45 -0.98
N TRP A 62 -16.39 8.84 0.03
CA TRP A 62 -16.91 7.47 -0.07
C TRP A 62 -18.18 7.36 -0.92
N THR A 63 -18.96 8.44 -1.08
CA THR A 63 -20.15 8.47 -1.93
C THR A 63 -19.82 8.83 -3.37
N ASP A 64 -18.71 9.51 -3.63
CA ASP A 64 -18.27 9.79 -4.99
C ASP A 64 -17.89 8.50 -5.72
N PRO A 65 -18.40 8.26 -6.94
CA PRO A 65 -18.17 7.01 -7.67
C PRO A 65 -16.69 6.66 -7.86
N LEU A 66 -15.88 7.60 -8.33
CA LEU A 66 -14.46 7.39 -8.56
C LEU A 66 -13.62 7.53 -7.28
N GLY A 67 -14.02 8.43 -6.39
CA GLY A 67 -13.41 8.60 -5.07
C GLY A 67 -13.48 7.32 -4.26
N SER A 68 -14.67 6.70 -4.17
CA SER A 68 -14.84 5.46 -3.41
C SER A 68 -14.09 4.27 -4.00
N ILE A 69 -14.01 4.17 -5.34
CA ILE A 69 -13.22 3.12 -6.01
C ILE A 69 -11.74 3.30 -5.69
N SER A 70 -11.20 4.50 -5.92
CA SER A 70 -9.78 4.76 -5.68
C SER A 70 -9.41 4.65 -4.21
N LEU A 71 -10.25 5.17 -3.29
CA LEU A 71 -10.04 5.05 -1.85
C LEU A 71 -10.08 3.58 -1.38
N SER A 72 -11.04 2.77 -1.87
CA SER A 72 -11.09 1.33 -1.56
C SER A 72 -9.84 0.60 -2.01
N VAL A 73 -9.33 0.92 -3.20
CA VAL A 73 -8.12 0.31 -3.75
C VAL A 73 -6.88 0.67 -2.94
N THR A 74 -6.67 1.95 -2.64
CA THR A 74 -5.50 2.39 -1.87
C THR A 74 -5.53 1.85 -0.45
N THR A 75 -6.71 1.87 0.19
CA THR A 75 -6.95 1.30 1.52
C THR A 75 -6.59 -0.19 1.56
N LEU A 76 -7.10 -0.98 0.60
CA LEU A 76 -6.78 -2.39 0.48
C LEU A 76 -5.30 -2.62 0.23
N PHE A 77 -4.71 -1.88 -0.71
CA PHE A 77 -3.31 -2.02 -1.11
C PHE A 77 -2.35 -1.85 0.07
N TRP A 78 -2.55 -0.81 0.88
CA TRP A 78 -1.69 -0.56 2.04
C TRP A 78 -1.84 -1.61 3.14
N GLY A 79 -3.07 -2.05 3.42
CA GLY A 79 -3.31 -3.14 4.37
C GLY A 79 -2.69 -4.47 3.93
N VAL A 80 -2.93 -4.86 2.67
CA VAL A 80 -2.34 -6.07 2.07
C VAL A 80 -0.82 -5.95 2.00
N GLY A 81 -0.29 -4.79 1.60
CA GLY A 81 1.15 -4.55 1.49
C GLY A 81 1.88 -4.71 2.82
N ALA A 82 1.35 -4.13 3.91
CA ALA A 82 1.91 -4.27 5.24
C ALA A 82 1.91 -5.73 5.72
N THR A 83 0.81 -6.45 5.48
CA THR A 83 0.70 -7.88 5.83
C THR A 83 1.63 -8.73 4.98
N LEU A 84 1.73 -8.44 3.69
CA LEU A 84 2.60 -9.16 2.76
C LEU A 84 4.09 -9.04 3.14
N GLN A 85 4.51 -7.90 3.68
CA GLN A 85 5.90 -7.73 4.18
C GLN A 85 6.23 -8.77 5.26
N LEU A 86 5.35 -8.94 6.25
CA LEU A 86 5.54 -9.95 7.30
C LEU A 86 5.42 -11.37 6.74
N LEU A 87 4.43 -11.59 5.89
CA LEU A 87 4.18 -12.89 5.29
C LEU A 87 5.37 -13.38 4.44
N VAL A 88 5.99 -12.50 3.65
CA VAL A 88 7.18 -12.85 2.84
C VAL A 88 8.35 -13.24 3.74
N LEU A 89 8.54 -12.58 4.88
CA LEU A 89 9.58 -12.96 5.84
C LEU A 89 9.33 -14.34 6.45
N SER A 90 8.12 -14.58 6.95
CA SER A 90 7.74 -15.88 7.52
C SER A 90 7.82 -16.99 6.47
N TRP A 91 7.30 -16.76 5.28
CA TRP A 91 7.37 -17.69 4.15
C TRP A 91 8.80 -18.04 3.75
N ALA A 92 9.68 -17.04 3.66
CA ALA A 92 11.07 -17.25 3.32
C ALA A 92 11.80 -18.11 4.36
N GLN A 93 11.52 -17.89 5.64
CA GLN A 93 12.11 -18.65 6.72
C GLN A 93 11.57 -20.08 6.83
N GLU A 94 10.23 -20.24 6.75
CA GLU A 94 9.60 -21.54 6.99
C GLU A 94 9.62 -22.46 5.76
N LYS A 95 9.44 -21.91 4.56
CA LYS A 95 9.36 -22.69 3.32
C LYS A 95 10.66 -22.81 2.55
N LEU A 96 11.40 -21.70 2.46
CA LEU A 96 12.65 -21.68 1.72
C LEU A 96 13.86 -21.91 2.63
N LEU A 97 13.65 -22.06 3.95
CA LEU A 97 14.70 -22.24 4.97
C LEU A 97 15.80 -21.18 4.90
N LEU A 98 15.41 -19.96 4.53
CA LEU A 98 16.34 -18.84 4.40
C LEU A 98 16.58 -18.19 5.75
N ASN A 99 17.77 -17.66 5.95
CA ASN A 99 18.06 -16.82 7.10
C ASN A 99 17.41 -15.42 6.94
N LEU A 100 17.36 -14.66 8.04
CA LEU A 100 16.71 -13.34 8.05
C LEU A 100 17.33 -12.37 7.03
N SER A 101 18.65 -12.41 6.84
CA SER A 101 19.33 -11.55 5.86
C SER A 101 18.91 -11.89 4.43
N GLN A 102 18.82 -13.18 4.10
CA GLN A 102 18.36 -13.63 2.80
C GLN A 102 16.88 -13.27 2.58
N ALA A 103 16.03 -13.43 3.61
CA ALA A 103 14.63 -13.00 3.55
C ALA A 103 14.51 -11.48 3.31
N ALA A 104 15.40 -10.67 3.89
CA ALA A 104 15.45 -9.23 3.64
C ALA A 104 15.79 -8.88 2.18
N TYR A 105 16.58 -9.69 1.47
CA TYR A 105 16.80 -9.48 0.03
C TYR A 105 15.53 -9.68 -0.81
N LEU A 106 14.61 -10.56 -0.40
CA LEU A 106 13.31 -10.69 -1.07
C LEU A 106 12.46 -9.42 -0.88
N GLN A 107 12.55 -8.78 0.29
CA GLN A 107 11.92 -7.48 0.52
C GLN A 107 12.51 -6.40 -0.40
N ALA A 108 13.84 -6.36 -0.52
CA ALA A 108 14.51 -5.44 -1.43
C ALA A 108 14.11 -5.68 -2.91
N ALA A 109 14.00 -6.95 -3.32
CA ALA A 109 13.54 -7.32 -4.66
C ALA A 109 12.09 -6.84 -4.90
N THR A 110 11.21 -7.00 -3.92
CA THR A 110 9.85 -6.45 -3.97
C THR A 110 9.86 -4.93 -4.12
N ALA A 111 10.70 -4.22 -3.35
CA ALA A 111 10.81 -2.76 -3.43
C ALA A 111 11.30 -2.29 -4.82
N VAL A 112 12.30 -2.98 -5.40
CA VAL A 112 12.76 -2.72 -6.78
C VAL A 112 11.61 -2.92 -7.78
N GLY A 113 10.84 -3.98 -7.62
CA GLY A 113 9.63 -4.22 -8.41
C GLY A 113 8.64 -3.07 -8.30
N VAL A 114 8.33 -2.61 -7.07
CA VAL A 114 7.40 -1.49 -6.84
C VAL A 114 7.88 -0.22 -7.53
N ILE A 115 9.17 0.12 -7.42
CA ILE A 115 9.74 1.29 -8.09
C ILE A 115 9.60 1.19 -9.61
N ALA A 116 9.94 0.04 -10.18
CA ALA A 116 9.82 -0.20 -11.62
C ALA A 116 8.35 -0.11 -12.08
N GLY A 117 7.44 -0.77 -11.36
CA GLY A 117 6.00 -0.72 -11.65
C GLY A 117 5.43 0.69 -11.56
N ALA A 118 5.80 1.44 -10.53
CA ALA A 118 5.40 2.83 -10.34
C ALA A 118 5.88 3.74 -11.47
N ALA A 119 7.15 3.59 -11.89
CA ALA A 119 7.72 4.37 -12.99
C ALA A 119 7.03 4.06 -14.33
N LEU A 120 6.76 2.78 -14.61
CA LEU A 120 6.03 2.35 -15.79
C LEU A 120 4.59 2.88 -15.79
N ALA A 121 3.90 2.80 -14.66
CA ALA A 121 2.54 3.32 -14.53
C ALA A 121 2.48 4.84 -14.75
N ALA A 122 3.40 5.59 -14.16
CA ALA A 122 3.48 7.05 -14.32
C ALA A 122 3.72 7.46 -15.78
N ARG A 123 4.41 6.61 -16.57
CA ARG A 123 4.69 6.89 -17.98
C ARG A 123 3.54 6.49 -18.91
N TRP A 124 2.83 5.39 -18.60
CA TRP A 124 1.91 4.77 -19.56
C TRP A 124 0.44 4.94 -19.22
N VAL A 125 0.10 5.22 -17.96
CA VAL A 125 -1.29 5.31 -17.53
C VAL A 125 -1.68 6.76 -17.31
N ALA A 126 -2.47 7.32 -18.23
CA ALA A 126 -3.03 8.65 -18.06
C ALA A 126 -4.13 8.65 -16.98
N LEU A 127 -4.34 9.78 -16.31
CA LEU A 127 -5.30 9.91 -15.20
C LEU A 127 -6.73 9.46 -15.59
N HIS A 128 -7.19 9.79 -16.81
CA HIS A 128 -8.50 9.39 -17.30
C HIS A 128 -8.64 7.87 -17.55
N GLN A 129 -7.51 7.16 -17.62
CA GLN A 129 -7.44 5.71 -17.78
C GLN A 129 -7.10 4.99 -16.47
N ALA A 130 -7.02 5.70 -15.34
CA ALA A 130 -6.58 5.15 -14.07
C ALA A 130 -7.37 3.90 -13.65
N THR A 131 -8.67 3.82 -13.96
CA THR A 131 -9.50 2.65 -13.64
C THR A 131 -9.16 1.40 -14.46
N TRP A 132 -8.35 1.53 -15.51
CA TRP A 132 -7.94 0.38 -16.34
C TRP A 132 -7.08 -0.62 -15.57
N VAL A 133 -6.33 -0.12 -14.58
CA VAL A 133 -5.46 -0.96 -13.75
C VAL A 133 -6.22 -1.81 -12.72
N LEU A 134 -7.54 -1.66 -12.56
CA LEU A 134 -8.33 -2.41 -11.57
C LEU A 134 -8.19 -3.94 -11.73
N GLY A 135 -8.05 -4.42 -12.98
CA GLY A 135 -7.80 -5.83 -13.27
C GLY A 135 -6.49 -6.37 -12.68
N LEU A 136 -5.48 -5.50 -12.52
CA LEU A 136 -4.19 -5.89 -11.92
C LEU A 136 -4.32 -6.23 -10.43
N GLY A 137 -5.30 -5.68 -9.73
CA GLY A 137 -5.58 -6.09 -8.36
C GLY A 137 -6.02 -7.55 -8.26
N LEU A 138 -6.79 -8.05 -9.24
CA LEU A 138 -7.11 -9.48 -9.33
C LEU A 138 -5.87 -10.31 -9.68
N ALA A 139 -5.05 -9.84 -10.62
CA ALA A 139 -3.80 -10.50 -10.98
C ALA A 139 -2.85 -10.60 -9.77
N MET A 140 -2.74 -9.54 -8.97
CA MET A 140 -1.94 -9.54 -7.74
C MET A 140 -2.45 -10.60 -6.75
N GLY A 141 -3.78 -10.67 -6.54
CA GLY A 141 -4.38 -11.71 -5.71
C GLY A 141 -4.13 -13.14 -6.23
N ALA A 142 -4.14 -13.33 -7.57
CA ALA A 142 -3.86 -14.61 -8.21
C ALA A 142 -2.37 -15.01 -8.18
N LEU A 143 -1.46 -14.04 -8.09
CA LEU A 143 -0.02 -14.29 -7.97
C LEU A 143 0.38 -14.80 -6.58
N LEU A 144 -0.34 -14.40 -5.52
CA LEU A 144 0.01 -14.80 -4.14
C LEU A 144 0.05 -16.32 -3.95
N PRO A 145 -0.94 -17.13 -4.37
CA PRO A 145 -0.88 -18.58 -4.21
C PRO A 145 0.29 -19.25 -4.90
N ILE A 146 0.92 -18.62 -5.91
CA ILE A 146 2.11 -19.17 -6.58
C ILE A 146 3.25 -19.35 -5.58
N MET A 147 3.30 -18.54 -4.51
CA MET A 147 4.28 -18.70 -3.42
C MET A 147 4.29 -20.11 -2.84
N LEU A 148 3.18 -20.84 -2.87
CA LEU A 148 3.05 -22.20 -2.32
C LEU A 148 3.90 -23.24 -3.07
N TRP A 149 4.16 -23.01 -4.36
CA TRP A 149 4.92 -23.92 -5.22
C TRP A 149 6.37 -23.49 -5.44
N VAL A 150 6.75 -22.31 -4.94
CA VAL A 150 8.12 -21.82 -5.07
C VAL A 150 9.01 -22.48 -4.01
N THR A 151 10.07 -23.15 -4.48
CA THR A 151 11.06 -23.85 -3.64
C THR A 151 12.48 -23.35 -3.85
N GLN A 152 12.72 -22.55 -4.90
CA GLN A 152 14.04 -22.07 -5.26
C GLN A 152 14.17 -20.57 -5.03
N TRP A 153 15.34 -20.15 -4.59
CA TRP A 153 15.69 -18.75 -4.36
C TRP A 153 15.42 -17.86 -5.57
N GLN A 154 15.85 -18.28 -6.76
CA GLN A 154 15.74 -17.49 -7.99
C GLN A 154 14.28 -17.22 -8.36
N THR A 155 13.44 -18.24 -8.24
CA THR A 155 11.99 -18.11 -8.48
C THR A 155 11.31 -17.27 -7.41
N ALA A 156 11.80 -17.32 -6.16
CA ALA A 156 11.31 -16.45 -5.09
C ALA A 156 11.61 -14.98 -5.36
N VAL A 157 12.83 -14.64 -5.76
CA VAL A 157 13.23 -13.28 -6.15
C VAL A 157 12.39 -12.79 -7.33
N LEU A 158 12.22 -13.62 -8.37
CA LEU A 158 11.41 -13.26 -9.53
C LEU A 158 9.94 -12.99 -9.14
N LEU A 159 9.35 -13.87 -8.33
CA LEU A 159 7.95 -13.74 -7.90
C LEU A 159 7.74 -12.50 -7.04
N THR A 160 8.62 -12.25 -6.06
CA THR A 160 8.49 -11.07 -5.19
C THR A 160 8.72 -9.77 -5.95
N THR A 161 9.66 -9.75 -6.92
CA THR A 161 9.85 -8.62 -7.84
C THR A 161 8.60 -8.39 -8.68
N LEU A 162 7.99 -9.44 -9.23
CA LEU A 162 6.77 -9.36 -10.03
C LEU A 162 5.58 -8.88 -9.20
N LEU A 163 5.42 -9.37 -7.96
CA LEU A 163 4.40 -8.87 -7.03
C LEU A 163 4.59 -7.38 -6.76
N GLY A 164 5.83 -6.95 -6.52
CA GLY A 164 6.16 -5.54 -6.37
C GLY A 164 5.82 -4.72 -7.62
N LEU A 165 6.20 -5.20 -8.80
CA LEU A 165 5.97 -4.52 -10.08
C LEU A 165 4.47 -4.33 -10.35
N VAL A 166 3.68 -5.40 -10.21
CA VAL A 166 2.22 -5.34 -10.37
C VAL A 166 1.61 -4.40 -9.34
N GLY A 167 2.07 -4.47 -8.08
CA GLY A 167 1.60 -3.60 -7.00
C GLY A 167 1.89 -2.12 -7.25
N GLY A 168 3.12 -1.78 -7.63
CA GLY A 168 3.51 -0.40 -7.96
C GLY A 168 2.76 0.14 -9.17
N PHE A 169 2.64 -0.67 -10.24
CA PHE A 169 1.88 -0.30 -11.43
C PHE A 169 0.39 -0.10 -11.14
N PHE A 170 -0.17 -0.86 -10.21
CA PHE A 170 -1.56 -0.79 -9.81
C PHE A 170 -1.89 0.42 -8.93
N VAL A 171 -1.06 0.68 -7.89
CA VAL A 171 -1.39 1.68 -6.87
C VAL A 171 -1.19 3.13 -7.35
N VAL A 172 -0.20 3.40 -8.20
CA VAL A 172 0.15 4.78 -8.60
C VAL A 172 -0.98 5.49 -9.33
N PRO A 173 -1.63 4.92 -10.37
CA PRO A 173 -2.77 5.57 -11.01
C PRO A 173 -3.98 5.73 -10.10
N MET A 174 -4.20 4.79 -9.18
CA MET A 174 -5.29 4.85 -8.21
C MET A 174 -5.07 5.95 -7.17
N ASN A 175 -3.84 6.14 -6.69
CA ASN A 175 -3.47 7.27 -5.85
C ASN A 175 -3.66 8.61 -6.58
N ALA A 176 -3.22 8.70 -7.82
CA ALA A 176 -3.40 9.92 -8.63
C ALA A 176 -4.88 10.25 -8.83
N LEU A 177 -5.71 9.23 -9.09
CA LEU A 177 -7.16 9.41 -9.22
C LEU A 177 -7.79 9.87 -7.90
N LEU A 178 -7.39 9.26 -6.77
CA LEU A 178 -7.88 9.62 -5.44
C LEU A 178 -7.54 11.07 -5.10
N GLN A 179 -6.29 11.48 -5.32
CA GLN A 179 -5.85 12.85 -5.08
C GLN A 179 -6.59 13.84 -5.98
N HIS A 180 -6.79 13.52 -7.26
CA HIS A 180 -7.55 14.37 -8.17
C HIS A 180 -9.00 14.55 -7.70
N ARG A 181 -9.70 13.46 -7.37
CA ARG A 181 -11.08 13.53 -6.84
C ARG A 181 -11.15 14.28 -5.52
N GLY A 182 -10.18 14.04 -4.65
CA GLY A 182 -10.08 14.72 -3.37
C GLY A 182 -9.92 16.25 -3.50
N VAL A 183 -9.11 16.72 -4.44
CA VAL A 183 -8.96 18.15 -4.71
C VAL A 183 -10.23 18.76 -5.30
N VAL A 184 -10.94 18.02 -6.16
CA VAL A 184 -12.21 18.47 -6.78
C VAL A 184 -13.33 18.57 -5.76
N LEU A 185 -13.45 17.59 -4.85
CA LEU A 185 -14.56 17.50 -3.89
C LEU A 185 -14.31 18.27 -2.59
N LEU A 186 -13.06 18.37 -2.17
CA LEU A 186 -12.67 18.85 -0.85
C LEU A 186 -11.54 19.90 -0.97
N SER A 187 -10.39 19.53 -0.42
CA SER A 187 -9.10 20.19 -0.59
C SER A 187 -8.00 19.12 -0.49
N ALA A 188 -6.79 19.45 -0.97
CA ALA A 188 -5.68 18.50 -0.94
C ALA A 188 -5.41 17.96 0.49
N GLY A 189 -5.32 18.84 1.49
CA GLY A 189 -5.04 18.44 2.87
C GLY A 189 -6.18 17.58 3.48
N ARG A 190 -7.44 17.94 3.25
CA ARG A 190 -8.59 17.20 3.76
C ARG A 190 -8.70 15.80 3.12
N SER A 191 -8.43 15.71 1.82
CA SER A 191 -8.40 14.43 1.11
C SER A 191 -7.29 13.52 1.60
N ILE A 192 -6.07 14.05 1.78
CA ILE A 192 -4.93 13.29 2.32
C ILE A 192 -5.21 12.80 3.74
N ALA A 193 -5.86 13.61 4.57
CA ALA A 193 -6.25 13.20 5.93
C ALA A 193 -7.20 11.98 5.92
N ILE A 194 -8.21 11.98 5.04
CA ILE A 194 -9.13 10.85 4.89
C ILE A 194 -8.40 9.62 4.37
N GLN A 195 -7.57 9.78 3.35
CA GLN A 195 -6.75 8.70 2.80
C GLN A 195 -5.90 8.06 3.88
N ASN A 196 -5.14 8.85 4.64
CA ASN A 196 -4.27 8.36 5.70
C ASN A 196 -5.04 7.61 6.81
N VAL A 197 -6.21 8.11 7.21
CA VAL A 197 -7.04 7.41 8.21
C VAL A 197 -7.49 6.05 7.69
N ASN A 198 -7.97 5.97 6.44
CA ASN A 198 -8.40 4.69 5.85
C ASN A 198 -7.23 3.71 5.68
N GLU A 199 -6.10 4.17 5.17
CA GLU A 199 -4.90 3.34 4.96
C GLU A 199 -4.36 2.80 6.29
N ASN A 200 -4.18 3.67 7.30
CA ASN A 200 -3.71 3.23 8.62
C ASN A 200 -4.72 2.32 9.33
N ALA A 201 -6.02 2.59 9.23
CA ALA A 201 -7.04 1.70 9.77
C ALA A 201 -7.00 0.32 9.11
N SER A 202 -6.80 0.26 7.79
CA SER A 202 -6.62 -0.99 7.05
C SER A 202 -5.36 -1.73 7.49
N ILE A 203 -4.23 -1.04 7.60
CA ILE A 203 -2.97 -1.62 8.09
C ILE A 203 -3.19 -2.24 9.48
N LEU A 204 -3.76 -1.50 10.42
CA LEU A 204 -4.02 -1.99 11.77
C LEU A 204 -4.97 -3.19 11.79
N ALA A 205 -6.06 -3.13 11.03
CA ALA A 205 -7.01 -4.24 10.93
C ALA A 205 -6.37 -5.50 10.34
N MET A 206 -5.58 -5.34 9.28
CA MET A 206 -4.89 -6.45 8.62
C MET A 206 -3.79 -7.05 9.50
N MET A 207 -3.02 -6.21 10.21
CA MET A 207 -2.02 -6.66 11.17
C MET A 207 -2.65 -7.39 12.35
N ALA A 208 -3.79 -6.90 12.86
CA ALA A 208 -4.54 -7.58 13.91
C ALA A 208 -5.08 -8.92 13.44
N ALA A 209 -5.63 -9.00 12.21
CA ALA A 209 -6.09 -10.25 11.62
C ALA A 209 -4.94 -11.24 11.43
N TYR A 210 -3.80 -10.79 10.90
CA TYR A 210 -2.59 -11.60 10.75
C TYR A 210 -2.11 -12.16 12.10
N SER A 211 -2.00 -11.30 13.12
CA SER A 211 -1.60 -11.70 14.47
C SER A 211 -2.59 -12.67 15.09
N GLY A 212 -3.89 -12.44 14.87
CA GLY A 212 -4.95 -13.36 15.33
C GLY A 212 -4.84 -14.74 14.69
N LEU A 213 -4.62 -14.81 13.38
CA LEU A 213 -4.44 -16.09 12.68
C LEU A 213 -3.20 -16.83 13.19
N LEU A 214 -2.09 -16.14 13.45
CA LEU A 214 -0.90 -16.73 14.06
C LEU A 214 -1.18 -17.26 15.49
N TYR A 215 -1.95 -16.53 16.28
CA TYR A 215 -2.36 -16.97 17.62
C TYR A 215 -3.16 -18.29 17.57
N PHE A 216 -3.97 -18.49 16.54
CA PHE A 216 -4.68 -19.74 16.27
C PHE A 216 -3.85 -20.78 15.53
N HIS A 217 -2.53 -20.62 15.49
CA HIS A 217 -1.58 -21.55 14.85
C HIS A 217 -1.83 -21.77 13.34
N ALA A 218 -2.36 -20.78 12.64
CA ALA A 218 -2.49 -20.85 11.19
C ALA A 218 -1.09 -20.97 10.55
N LYS A 219 -0.97 -21.84 9.55
CA LYS A 219 0.27 -22.02 8.80
C LYS A 219 0.47 -20.89 7.81
N VAL A 220 1.71 -20.70 7.39
CA VAL A 220 2.04 -19.67 6.38
C VAL A 220 1.25 -19.85 5.09
N GLU A 221 0.97 -21.10 4.69
CA GLU A 221 0.14 -21.41 3.53
C GLU A 221 -1.29 -20.89 3.67
N ASP A 222 -1.88 -21.07 4.85
CA ASP A 222 -3.25 -20.60 5.13
C ASP A 222 -3.30 -19.07 5.07
N LEU A 223 -2.27 -18.40 5.59
CA LEU A 223 -2.15 -16.94 5.55
C LEU A 223 -2.02 -16.42 4.11
N ILE A 224 -1.24 -17.10 3.25
CA ILE A 224 -1.12 -16.77 1.82
C ILE A 224 -2.50 -16.89 1.14
N LEU A 225 -3.22 -17.98 1.39
CA LEU A 225 -4.53 -18.24 0.77
C LEU A 225 -5.59 -17.25 1.26
N VAL A 226 -5.62 -16.94 2.56
CA VAL A 226 -6.53 -15.94 3.14
C VAL A 226 -6.27 -14.56 2.52
N LEU A 227 -5.00 -14.15 2.42
CA LEU A 227 -4.63 -12.88 1.83
C LEU A 227 -5.00 -12.81 0.34
N ALA A 228 -4.75 -13.88 -0.40
CA ALA A 228 -5.12 -14.00 -1.81
C ALA A 228 -6.64 -13.91 -2.00
N LEU A 229 -7.41 -14.67 -1.23
CA LEU A 229 -8.87 -14.67 -1.28
C LEU A 229 -9.45 -13.30 -0.94
N LEU A 230 -8.93 -12.65 0.10
CA LEU A 230 -9.32 -11.30 0.48
C LEU A 230 -9.07 -10.31 -0.68
N MET A 231 -7.87 -10.35 -1.26
CA MET A 231 -7.50 -9.47 -2.36
C MET A 231 -8.40 -9.69 -3.58
N ILE A 232 -8.63 -10.94 -3.98
CA ILE A 232 -9.49 -11.29 -5.12
C ILE A 232 -10.93 -10.86 -4.86
N THR A 233 -11.49 -11.17 -3.69
CA THR A 233 -12.90 -10.87 -3.39
C THR A 233 -13.18 -9.37 -3.34
N VAL A 234 -12.32 -8.62 -2.67
CA VAL A 234 -12.48 -7.15 -2.59
C VAL A 234 -12.28 -6.52 -3.96
N MET A 235 -11.25 -6.94 -4.72
CA MET A 235 -11.00 -6.39 -6.05
C MET A 235 -12.07 -6.78 -7.06
N ALA A 236 -12.60 -7.99 -7.01
CA ALA A 236 -13.73 -8.40 -7.84
C ALA A 236 -14.97 -7.53 -7.56
N ARG A 237 -15.26 -7.24 -6.28
CA ARG A 237 -16.36 -6.34 -5.90
C ARG A 237 -16.13 -4.90 -6.39
N VAL A 238 -14.93 -4.36 -6.26
CA VAL A 238 -14.57 -3.01 -6.74
C VAL A 238 -14.71 -2.93 -8.26
N LEU A 239 -14.19 -3.92 -8.98
CA LEU A 239 -14.28 -4.00 -10.44
C LEU A 239 -15.73 -4.12 -10.90
N TRP A 240 -16.52 -4.99 -10.28
CA TRP A 240 -17.95 -5.15 -10.58
C TRP A 240 -18.71 -3.83 -10.39
N ARG A 241 -18.49 -3.14 -9.26
CA ARG A 241 -19.08 -1.82 -9.01
C ARG A 241 -18.67 -0.82 -10.08
N HIS A 242 -17.41 -0.82 -10.51
CA HIS A 242 -16.95 0.06 -11.58
C HIS A 242 -17.66 -0.22 -12.91
N LEU A 243 -17.87 -1.48 -13.27
CA LEU A 243 -18.57 -1.88 -14.48
C LEU A 243 -20.04 -1.44 -14.46
N LEU A 244 -20.72 -1.59 -13.32
CA LEU A 244 -22.10 -1.11 -13.16
C LEU A 244 -22.23 0.41 -13.34
N LEU A 245 -21.22 1.18 -12.92
CA LEU A 245 -21.21 2.64 -13.09
C LEU A 245 -20.94 3.08 -14.54
N ARG A 246 -20.43 2.18 -15.39
CA ARG A 246 -20.18 2.43 -16.82
C ARG A 246 -21.35 2.07 -17.73
N THR A 247 -22.25 1.19 -17.30
CA THR A 247 -23.46 0.89 -18.06
C THR A 247 -24.39 2.10 -17.99
N PRO A 248 -24.71 2.80 -19.11
CA PRO A 248 -25.75 3.79 -19.10
C PRO A 248 -27.04 3.10 -18.66
N SER A 249 -27.77 3.69 -17.71
CA SER A 249 -29.16 3.29 -17.45
C SER A 249 -29.91 3.45 -18.77
N ALA A 250 -30.26 2.33 -19.39
CA ALA A 250 -31.11 2.28 -20.57
C ALA A 250 -32.49 2.86 -20.26
#